data_f625c678e17be96c91645b5fcf8fe165
#
_entry.id   f625c678e17be96c91645b5fcf8fe165
#
_cell.length_a   1.000
_cell.length_b   1.000
_cell.length_c   1.000
_cell.angle_alpha   90.00
_cell.angle_beta   90.00
_cell.angle_gamma   90.00
#
_symmetry.space_group_name_H-M   'P 1'
#
loop_
_entity.id
_entity.type
_entity.pdbx_description
1 polymer ?
#
loop_
_entity_poly.entity_id
_entity_poly.type
_entity_poly.pdbx_seq_one_letter_code
_entity_poly.pdbx_strand_id
1 'polypeptide(L)'
;MQKKPLFYIELQKELKNFEFNIDKPSKNLFFSNDELIIDLRRNFLNEKILNIASNIAKNIHLKDQINALFSGKKINITENRKVQHVSLRSNNFSKEGYLNKTIDFAKRIRNGSYLSASGKKFNYIINIGIGGSDLGPKMVFNFLKENYPKDNNIKNVYFLSNTDSKKLRKIISQIEIKKTLFLISSKSFKTQETLVNTKFIINLLKKEKNKDKIIKKN
;
A
#
# COMPACT_ATOMS: atom_id res chain seq x y z
N MET A 1 -16.42 -29.26 15.16
CA MET A 1 -15.31 -29.13 14.20
C MET A 1 -15.88 -29.19 12.79
N GLN A 2 -15.76 -28.15 12.00
CA GLN A 2 -16.15 -28.20 10.58
C GLN A 2 -15.23 -29.21 9.85
N LYS A 3 -15.81 -30.16 9.11
CA LYS A 3 -15.04 -31.10 8.28
C LYS A 3 -14.24 -30.28 7.26
N LYS A 4 -12.93 -30.52 7.21
CA LYS A 4 -12.07 -29.89 6.18
C LYS A 4 -12.56 -30.30 4.79
N PRO A 5 -12.66 -29.38 3.82
CA PRO A 5 -13.05 -29.74 2.46
C PRO A 5 -12.12 -30.78 1.86
N LEU A 6 -12.67 -31.68 1.02
CA LEU A 6 -11.93 -32.80 0.43
C LEU A 6 -10.66 -32.37 -0.30
N PHE A 7 -10.73 -31.27 -1.08
CA PHE A 7 -9.59 -30.70 -1.81
C PHE A 7 -8.44 -30.26 -0.88
N TYR A 8 -8.76 -29.84 0.36
CA TYR A 8 -7.74 -29.44 1.33
C TYR A 8 -6.95 -30.66 1.84
N ILE A 9 -7.64 -31.79 2.00
CA ILE A 9 -7.01 -33.06 2.41
C ILE A 9 -6.12 -33.58 1.29
N GLU A 10 -6.57 -33.52 0.04
CA GLU A 10 -5.80 -33.91 -1.14
C GLU A 10 -4.55 -33.04 -1.29
N LEU A 11 -4.70 -31.72 -1.19
CA LEU A 11 -3.58 -30.79 -1.27
C LEU A 11 -2.54 -31.03 -0.17
N GLN A 12 -3.00 -31.26 1.08
CA GLN A 12 -2.09 -31.58 2.17
C GLN A 12 -1.33 -32.89 1.94
N LYS A 13 -2.00 -33.92 1.38
CA LYS A 13 -1.38 -35.21 1.05
C LYS A 13 -0.28 -35.02 -0.01
N GLU A 14 -0.58 -34.29 -1.09
CA GLU A 14 0.38 -34.03 -2.15
C GLU A 14 1.58 -33.19 -1.68
N LEU A 15 1.34 -32.16 -0.87
CA LEU A 15 2.43 -31.35 -0.30
C LEU A 15 3.33 -32.14 0.66
N LYS A 16 2.78 -33.09 1.41
CA LYS A 16 3.60 -33.95 2.28
C LYS A 16 4.49 -34.93 1.51
N ASN A 17 4.01 -35.38 0.33
CA ASN A 17 4.72 -36.33 -0.52
C ASN A 17 5.52 -35.63 -1.63
N PHE A 18 5.60 -34.31 -1.59
CA PHE A 18 6.29 -33.52 -2.60
C PHE A 18 7.81 -33.65 -2.44
N GLU A 19 8.45 -34.19 -3.45
CA GLU A 19 9.92 -34.22 -3.57
C GLU A 19 10.37 -33.12 -4.54
N PHE A 20 11.23 -32.25 -4.07
CA PHE A 20 11.79 -31.17 -4.88
C PHE A 20 12.98 -31.68 -5.69
N ASN A 21 12.82 -31.77 -7.01
CA ASN A 21 13.89 -32.14 -7.91
C ASN A 21 14.39 -30.92 -8.68
N ILE A 22 15.55 -30.39 -8.28
CA ILE A 22 16.18 -29.22 -8.93
C ILE A 22 16.67 -29.57 -10.34
N ASP A 23 17.12 -30.80 -10.56
CA ASP A 23 17.80 -31.20 -11.78
C ASP A 23 16.83 -31.52 -12.92
N LYS A 24 15.58 -31.85 -12.59
CA LYS A 24 14.54 -32.16 -13.58
C LYS A 24 13.26 -31.35 -13.36
N PRO A 25 13.30 -30.02 -13.56
CA PRO A 25 12.11 -29.20 -13.42
C PRO A 25 11.04 -29.56 -14.46
N SER A 26 9.79 -29.65 -14.06
CA SER A 26 8.68 -29.90 -14.98
C SER A 26 8.52 -28.78 -15.98
N LYS A 27 8.56 -29.08 -17.27
CA LYS A 27 8.34 -28.10 -18.35
C LYS A 27 6.95 -27.47 -18.30
N ASN A 28 5.96 -28.20 -17.77
CA ASN A 28 4.56 -27.76 -17.66
C ASN A 28 4.32 -26.72 -16.55
N LEU A 29 5.35 -26.32 -15.82
CA LEU A 29 5.32 -25.25 -14.82
C LEU A 29 5.95 -23.95 -15.34
N PHE A 30 6.18 -23.86 -16.63
CA PHE A 30 6.67 -22.65 -17.29
C PHE A 30 5.61 -22.14 -18.28
N PHE A 31 5.18 -20.90 -18.09
CA PHE A 31 4.16 -20.24 -18.91
C PHE A 31 4.72 -18.94 -19.44
N SER A 32 4.57 -18.70 -20.72
CA SER A 32 4.96 -17.43 -21.32
C SER A 32 3.97 -17.00 -22.40
N ASN A 33 3.76 -15.71 -22.51
CA ASN A 33 3.14 -15.03 -23.63
C ASN A 33 3.92 -13.74 -23.91
N ASP A 34 3.44 -12.89 -24.81
CA ASP A 34 4.13 -11.67 -25.25
C ASP A 34 4.32 -10.64 -24.12
N GLU A 35 3.52 -10.71 -23.06
CA GLU A 35 3.50 -9.72 -21.98
C GLU A 35 4.04 -10.26 -20.64
N LEU A 36 3.97 -11.57 -20.41
CA LEU A 36 4.22 -12.16 -19.10
C LEU A 36 4.92 -13.52 -19.20
N ILE A 37 5.96 -13.69 -18.39
CA ILE A 37 6.63 -14.97 -18.16
C ILE A 37 6.41 -15.37 -16.71
N ILE A 38 5.88 -16.59 -16.49
CA ILE A 38 5.68 -17.19 -15.17
C ILE A 38 6.48 -18.49 -15.11
N ASP A 39 7.52 -18.50 -14.30
CA ASP A 39 8.35 -19.69 -14.05
C ASP A 39 8.07 -20.22 -12.63
N LEU A 40 7.32 -21.32 -12.56
CA LEU A 40 6.97 -22.00 -11.30
C LEU A 40 7.82 -23.25 -11.03
N ARG A 41 8.81 -23.53 -11.89
CA ARG A 41 9.60 -24.77 -11.85
C ARG A 41 10.43 -24.95 -10.58
N ARG A 42 10.71 -23.85 -9.86
CA ARG A 42 11.48 -23.85 -8.61
C ARG A 42 10.60 -23.58 -7.37
N ASN A 43 9.31 -23.87 -7.47
CA ASN A 43 8.37 -23.80 -6.37
C ASN A 43 7.99 -25.20 -5.89
N PHE A 44 7.37 -25.30 -4.72
CA PHE A 44 6.79 -26.55 -4.19
C PHE A 44 5.51 -26.93 -4.96
N LEU A 45 5.64 -27.06 -6.29
CA LEU A 45 4.55 -27.34 -7.21
C LEU A 45 4.92 -28.48 -8.15
N ASN A 46 3.94 -29.32 -8.41
CA ASN A 46 3.93 -30.27 -9.52
C ASN A 46 2.58 -30.15 -10.25
N GLU A 47 2.44 -30.85 -11.37
CA GLU A 47 1.20 -30.81 -12.16
C GLU A 47 -0.04 -31.22 -11.37
N LYS A 48 0.10 -32.17 -10.44
CA LYS A 48 -1.01 -32.66 -9.61
C LYS A 48 -1.47 -31.57 -8.63
N ILE A 49 -0.53 -30.89 -7.97
CA ILE A 49 -0.84 -29.74 -7.09
C ILE A 49 -1.49 -28.62 -7.90
N LEU A 50 -0.98 -28.34 -9.10
CA LEU A 50 -1.55 -27.30 -9.98
C LEU A 50 -2.98 -27.65 -10.42
N ASN A 51 -3.25 -28.91 -10.73
CA ASN A 51 -4.59 -29.38 -11.07
C ASN A 51 -5.56 -29.29 -9.88
N ILE A 52 -5.11 -29.64 -8.67
CA ILE A 52 -5.91 -29.47 -7.45
C ILE A 52 -6.22 -27.98 -7.25
N ALA A 53 -5.23 -27.09 -7.37
CA ALA A 53 -5.43 -25.65 -7.26
C ALA A 53 -6.41 -25.10 -8.31
N SER A 54 -6.32 -25.56 -9.55
CA SER A 54 -7.26 -25.22 -10.62
C SER A 54 -8.69 -25.66 -10.31
N ASN A 55 -8.88 -26.86 -9.75
CA ASN A 55 -10.19 -27.35 -9.34
C ASN A 55 -10.74 -26.55 -8.16
N ILE A 56 -9.90 -26.15 -7.20
CA ILE A 56 -10.30 -25.24 -6.14
C ILE A 56 -10.81 -23.93 -6.73
N ALA A 57 -10.05 -23.31 -7.65
CA ALA A 57 -10.43 -22.06 -8.29
C ALA A 57 -11.79 -22.15 -9.01
N LYS A 58 -12.07 -23.27 -9.67
CA LYS A 58 -13.38 -23.53 -10.30
C LYS A 58 -14.49 -23.65 -9.25
N ASN A 59 -14.27 -24.42 -8.20
CA ASN A 59 -15.29 -24.70 -7.15
C ASN A 59 -15.66 -23.44 -6.35
N ILE A 60 -14.72 -22.53 -6.15
CA ILE A 60 -15.00 -21.22 -5.50
C ILE A 60 -15.51 -20.16 -6.48
N HIS A 61 -15.79 -20.52 -7.72
CA HIS A 61 -16.23 -19.59 -8.77
C HIS A 61 -15.30 -18.36 -8.90
N LEU A 62 -13.97 -18.58 -8.90
CA LEU A 62 -12.98 -17.51 -8.90
C LEU A 62 -13.18 -16.53 -10.08
N LYS A 63 -13.54 -17.03 -11.26
CA LYS A 63 -13.80 -16.19 -12.44
C LYS A 63 -14.94 -15.20 -12.21
N ASP A 64 -16.02 -15.64 -11.54
CA ASP A 64 -17.17 -14.79 -11.22
C ASP A 64 -16.79 -13.72 -10.17
N GLN A 65 -15.94 -14.09 -9.20
CA GLN A 65 -15.41 -13.14 -8.23
C GLN A 65 -14.50 -12.09 -8.88
N ILE A 66 -13.66 -12.49 -9.84
CA ILE A 66 -12.85 -11.55 -10.64
C ILE A 66 -13.76 -10.60 -11.42
N ASN A 67 -14.77 -11.11 -12.12
CA ASN A 67 -15.72 -10.28 -12.84
C ASN A 67 -16.48 -9.31 -11.90
N ALA A 68 -16.86 -9.78 -10.71
CA ALA A 68 -17.48 -8.96 -9.70
C ALA A 68 -16.55 -7.85 -9.19
N LEU A 69 -15.25 -8.11 -9.04
CA LEU A 69 -14.24 -7.11 -8.68
C LEU A 69 -14.15 -6.02 -9.75
N PHE A 70 -13.98 -6.39 -11.01
CA PHE A 70 -13.87 -5.44 -12.12
C PHE A 70 -15.16 -4.66 -12.39
N SER A 71 -16.33 -5.25 -12.15
CA SER A 71 -17.63 -4.57 -12.25
C SER A 71 -17.95 -3.67 -11.05
N GLY A 72 -17.06 -3.61 -10.06
CA GLY A 72 -17.22 -2.75 -8.88
C GLY A 72 -18.31 -3.21 -7.92
N LYS A 73 -18.62 -4.50 -7.84
CA LYS A 73 -19.48 -5.06 -6.80
C LYS A 73 -18.80 -4.98 -5.44
N LYS A 74 -19.60 -4.97 -4.36
CA LYS A 74 -19.10 -4.96 -2.98
C LYS A 74 -18.63 -6.35 -2.56
N ILE A 75 -17.45 -6.77 -3.02
CA ILE A 75 -16.89 -8.09 -2.73
C ILE A 75 -16.05 -8.14 -1.45
N ASN A 76 -15.70 -7.01 -0.87
CA ASN A 76 -15.06 -6.97 0.45
C ASN A 76 -16.14 -7.11 1.52
N ILE A 77 -16.41 -8.34 1.94
CA ILE A 77 -17.48 -8.69 2.88
C ILE A 77 -17.21 -8.11 4.28
N THR A 78 -15.95 -8.11 4.72
CA THR A 78 -15.57 -7.66 6.07
C THR A 78 -15.76 -6.17 6.29
N GLU A 79 -15.65 -5.37 5.23
CA GLU A 79 -15.79 -3.92 5.28
C GLU A 79 -17.04 -3.43 4.50
N ASN A 80 -17.82 -4.34 3.93
CA ASN A 80 -19.02 -4.09 3.11
C ASN A 80 -18.81 -3.00 2.04
N ARG A 81 -17.72 -3.09 1.29
CA ARG A 81 -17.37 -2.09 0.28
C ARG A 81 -16.78 -2.67 -1.00
N LYS A 82 -16.74 -1.85 -2.03
CA LYS A 82 -16.07 -2.16 -3.29
C LYS A 82 -14.56 -2.26 -3.09
N VAL A 83 -13.91 -3.09 -3.90
CA VAL A 83 -12.45 -3.14 -4.03
C VAL A 83 -12.08 -2.38 -5.29
N GLN A 84 -11.41 -1.23 -5.14
CA GLN A 84 -11.25 -0.26 -6.24
C GLN A 84 -9.81 -0.07 -6.73
N HIS A 85 -8.85 -0.89 -6.27
CA HIS A 85 -7.46 -0.75 -6.72
C HIS A 85 -7.29 -0.98 -8.23
N VAL A 86 -8.16 -1.75 -8.87
CA VAL A 86 -8.16 -1.99 -10.31
C VAL A 86 -8.53 -0.73 -11.11
N SER A 87 -9.34 0.18 -10.53
CA SER A 87 -9.75 1.40 -11.22
C SER A 87 -8.60 2.37 -11.47
N LEU A 88 -7.51 2.29 -10.68
CA LEU A 88 -6.29 3.07 -10.90
C LEU A 88 -5.62 2.79 -12.25
N ARG A 89 -5.92 1.64 -12.86
CA ARG A 89 -5.37 1.22 -14.16
C ARG A 89 -6.38 1.35 -15.30
N SER A 90 -7.60 1.78 -14.99
CA SER A 90 -8.62 2.00 -16.01
C SER A 90 -8.45 3.38 -16.66
N ASN A 91 -8.71 3.47 -17.97
CA ASN A 91 -8.71 4.74 -18.70
C ASN A 91 -9.76 5.74 -18.17
N ASN A 92 -10.69 5.29 -17.35
CA ASN A 92 -11.75 6.09 -16.76
C ASN A 92 -11.41 6.62 -15.36
N PHE A 93 -10.31 6.21 -14.73
CA PHE A 93 -9.96 6.63 -13.37
C PHE A 93 -9.77 8.14 -13.26
N SER A 94 -9.21 8.78 -14.28
CA SER A 94 -9.05 10.24 -14.34
C SER A 94 -10.40 10.99 -14.32
N LYS A 95 -11.49 10.34 -14.74
CA LYS A 95 -12.84 10.95 -14.76
C LYS A 95 -13.51 10.97 -13.38
N GLU A 96 -13.10 10.12 -12.44
CA GLU A 96 -13.67 10.07 -11.08
C GLU A 96 -13.20 11.21 -10.16
N GLY A 97 -12.35 12.09 -10.64
CA GLY A 97 -11.95 13.33 -9.94
C GLY A 97 -10.98 13.15 -8.76
N TYR A 98 -10.80 11.93 -8.23
CA TYR A 98 -9.90 11.70 -7.09
C TYR A 98 -8.43 11.90 -7.45
N LEU A 99 -8.01 11.41 -8.61
CA LEU A 99 -6.63 11.57 -9.09
C LEU A 99 -6.33 13.06 -9.32
N ASN A 100 -7.23 13.78 -9.98
CA ASN A 100 -7.07 15.20 -10.23
C ASN A 100 -7.00 16.01 -8.93
N LYS A 101 -7.84 15.69 -7.94
CA LYS A 101 -7.77 16.31 -6.59
C LYS A 101 -6.42 16.05 -5.92
N THR A 102 -5.90 14.82 -6.03
CA THR A 102 -4.60 14.45 -5.45
C THR A 102 -3.46 15.19 -6.15
N ILE A 103 -3.49 15.26 -7.48
CA ILE A 103 -2.49 15.99 -8.27
C ILE A 103 -2.55 17.49 -7.98
N ASP A 104 -3.75 18.08 -7.92
CA ASP A 104 -3.92 19.50 -7.58
C ASP A 104 -3.39 19.80 -6.18
N PHE A 105 -3.76 18.98 -5.18
CA PHE A 105 -3.25 19.12 -3.83
C PHE A 105 -1.72 19.05 -3.78
N ALA A 106 -1.11 18.06 -4.46
CA ALA A 106 0.34 17.94 -4.54
C ALA A 106 1.00 19.17 -5.21
N LYS A 107 0.41 19.69 -6.30
CA LYS A 107 0.88 20.92 -6.96
C LYS A 107 0.82 22.13 -6.01
N ARG A 108 -0.27 22.28 -5.27
CA ARG A 108 -0.46 23.39 -4.33
C ARG A 108 0.49 23.33 -3.13
N ILE A 109 0.86 22.12 -2.67
CA ILE A 109 1.92 21.95 -1.66
C ILE A 109 3.26 22.36 -2.25
N ARG A 110 3.60 21.88 -3.44
CA ARG A 110 4.90 22.12 -4.09
C ARG A 110 5.15 23.59 -4.41
N ASN A 111 4.16 24.30 -4.95
CA ASN A 111 4.29 25.72 -5.30
C ASN A 111 4.04 26.65 -4.08
N GLY A 112 3.64 26.08 -2.94
CA GLY A 112 3.41 26.83 -1.70
C GLY A 112 2.12 27.66 -1.69
N SER A 113 1.16 27.40 -2.57
CA SER A 113 -0.16 28.05 -2.53
C SER A 113 -1.09 27.45 -1.46
N TYR A 114 -0.82 26.21 -1.01
CA TYR A 114 -1.48 25.62 0.14
C TYR A 114 -0.61 25.80 1.38
N LEU A 115 -1.06 26.68 2.27
CA LEU A 115 -0.30 27.05 3.46
C LEU A 115 -0.70 26.20 4.68
N SER A 116 0.25 26.02 5.59
CA SER A 116 0.02 25.42 6.91
C SER A 116 -0.95 26.28 7.75
N ALA A 117 -1.38 25.75 8.89
CA ALA A 117 -2.22 26.50 9.84
C ALA A 117 -1.56 27.78 10.38
N SER A 118 -0.23 27.85 10.35
CA SER A 118 0.54 29.04 10.75
C SER A 118 0.71 30.06 9.61
N GLY A 119 0.10 29.85 8.44
CA GLY A 119 0.25 30.72 7.26
C GLY A 119 1.57 30.56 6.53
N LYS A 120 2.36 29.53 6.85
CA LYS A 120 3.69 29.29 6.25
C LYS A 120 3.60 28.20 5.17
N LYS A 121 4.51 28.26 4.19
CA LYS A 121 4.69 27.17 3.23
C LYS A 121 5.20 25.92 3.92
N PHE A 122 4.78 24.75 3.43
CA PHE A 122 5.33 23.48 3.89
C PHE A 122 6.75 23.29 3.35
N ASN A 123 7.66 22.89 4.24
CA ASN A 123 9.04 22.56 3.90
C ASN A 123 9.34 21.06 4.13
N TYR A 124 8.54 20.40 4.92
CA TYR A 124 8.74 18.99 5.29
C TYR A 124 7.46 18.21 5.12
N ILE A 125 7.60 16.94 4.74
CA ILE A 125 6.51 15.98 4.70
C ILE A 125 6.93 14.77 5.53
N ILE A 126 6.04 14.27 6.40
CA ILE A 126 6.23 13.01 7.09
C ILE A 126 5.10 12.07 6.70
N ASN A 127 5.43 10.99 5.99
CA ASN A 127 4.49 9.92 5.70
C ASN A 127 4.49 8.91 6.85
N ILE A 128 3.34 8.70 7.47
CA ILE A 128 3.12 7.75 8.56
C ILE A 128 2.27 6.62 8.01
N GLY A 129 2.87 5.46 7.83
CA GLY A 129 2.21 4.29 7.26
C GLY A 129 3.13 3.08 7.30
N ILE A 130 2.58 1.88 7.10
CA ILE A 130 3.32 0.62 7.13
C ILE A 130 3.01 -0.23 5.89
N GLY A 131 3.93 -1.11 5.53
CA GLY A 131 3.78 -2.00 4.37
C GLY A 131 3.62 -1.21 3.07
N GLY A 132 2.55 -1.45 2.31
CA GLY A 132 2.27 -0.74 1.06
C GLY A 132 2.07 0.77 1.19
N SER A 133 1.70 1.24 2.39
CA SER A 133 1.58 2.68 2.69
C SER A 133 2.92 3.37 2.98
N ASP A 134 4.02 2.61 3.11
CA ASP A 134 5.38 3.10 3.33
C ASP A 134 6.31 2.75 2.15
N LEU A 135 6.41 1.46 1.82
CA LEU A 135 7.45 0.94 0.92
C LEU A 135 7.32 1.47 -0.50
N GLY A 136 6.12 1.47 -1.07
CA GLY A 136 5.88 1.99 -2.42
C GLY A 136 6.21 3.48 -2.55
N PRO A 137 5.59 4.36 -1.75
CA PRO A 137 5.90 5.78 -1.74
C PRO A 137 7.37 6.10 -1.50
N LYS A 138 8.01 5.39 -0.55
CA LYS A 138 9.43 5.55 -0.23
C LYS A 138 10.34 5.15 -1.38
N MET A 139 10.05 4.04 -2.04
CA MET A 139 10.81 3.58 -3.22
C MET A 139 10.75 4.62 -4.33
N VAL A 140 9.55 5.09 -4.68
CA VAL A 140 9.36 6.09 -5.74
C VAL A 140 10.03 7.41 -5.37
N PHE A 141 9.89 7.88 -4.13
CA PHE A 141 10.55 9.09 -3.67
C PHE A 141 12.07 8.98 -3.76
N ASN A 142 12.67 7.88 -3.30
CA ASN A 142 14.12 7.68 -3.35
C ASN A 142 14.66 7.60 -4.78
N PHE A 143 13.89 7.02 -5.70
CA PHE A 143 14.24 6.95 -7.12
C PHE A 143 14.20 8.33 -7.78
N LEU A 144 13.21 9.15 -7.45
CA LEU A 144 12.98 10.45 -8.09
C LEU A 144 13.73 11.60 -7.43
N LYS A 145 14.21 11.45 -6.19
CA LYS A 145 14.71 12.58 -5.39
C LYS A 145 15.91 13.31 -6.02
N GLU A 146 16.75 12.59 -6.79
CA GLU A 146 17.92 13.19 -7.46
C GLU A 146 17.52 14.06 -8.65
N ASN A 147 16.38 13.76 -9.27
CA ASN A 147 15.79 14.50 -10.37
C ASN A 147 14.70 15.49 -9.91
N TYR A 148 14.60 15.74 -8.60
CA TYR A 148 13.58 16.60 -8.05
C TYR A 148 13.92 18.07 -8.30
N PRO A 149 12.98 18.90 -8.81
CA PRO A 149 13.24 20.31 -9.08
C PRO A 149 13.75 21.06 -7.84
N LYS A 150 14.86 21.80 -7.98
CA LYS A 150 15.50 22.50 -6.86
C LYS A 150 14.68 23.68 -6.30
N ASP A 151 13.78 24.24 -7.09
CA ASP A 151 12.88 25.35 -6.77
C ASP A 151 11.61 24.95 -6.00
N ASN A 152 11.60 23.74 -5.47
CA ASN A 152 10.52 23.21 -4.68
C ASN A 152 10.61 23.68 -3.21
N ASN A 153 9.46 24.03 -2.62
CA ASN A 153 9.41 24.40 -1.19
C ASN A 153 9.73 23.23 -0.26
N ILE A 154 9.55 21.98 -0.70
CA ILE A 154 9.77 20.79 0.13
C ILE A 154 11.27 20.49 0.20
N LYS A 155 11.85 20.66 1.38
CA LYS A 155 13.27 20.39 1.66
C LYS A 155 13.53 18.89 1.87
N ASN A 156 12.61 18.19 2.53
CA ASN A 156 12.76 16.75 2.77
C ASN A 156 11.42 16.05 3.00
N VAL A 157 11.41 14.74 2.71
CA VAL A 157 10.31 13.81 2.96
C VAL A 157 10.81 12.68 3.84
N TYR A 158 10.15 12.46 4.96
CA TYR A 158 10.47 11.41 5.90
C TYR A 158 9.41 10.31 5.88
N PHE A 159 9.83 9.09 6.17
CA PHE A 159 8.97 7.91 6.21
C PHE A 159 9.05 7.26 7.59
N LEU A 160 7.90 7.14 8.24
CA LEU A 160 7.75 6.61 9.58
C LEU A 160 6.81 5.39 9.55
N SER A 161 7.40 4.20 9.56
CA SER A 161 6.68 2.93 9.40
C SER A 161 6.66 2.07 10.66
N ASN A 162 7.57 2.30 11.59
CA ASN A 162 7.66 1.56 12.85
C ASN A 162 7.50 2.49 14.06
N THR A 163 7.37 1.90 15.25
CA THR A 163 7.24 2.63 16.52
C THR A 163 8.59 2.97 17.17
N ASP A 164 9.68 3.00 16.39
CA ASP A 164 11.00 3.37 16.90
C ASP A 164 11.02 4.85 17.34
N SER A 165 10.97 5.03 18.64
CA SER A 165 10.96 6.35 19.26
C SER A 165 12.26 7.14 19.03
N LYS A 166 13.40 6.45 18.84
CA LYS A 166 14.71 7.08 18.57
C LYS A 166 14.73 7.69 17.17
N LYS A 167 14.25 6.92 16.17
CA LYS A 167 14.10 7.42 14.80
C LYS A 167 13.12 8.59 14.74
N LEU A 168 11.98 8.49 15.40
CA LEU A 168 10.97 9.56 15.45
C LEU A 168 11.55 10.83 16.05
N ARG A 169 12.22 10.77 17.22
CA ARG A 169 12.86 11.92 17.85
C ARG A 169 13.90 12.57 16.94
N LYS A 170 14.71 11.77 16.24
CA LYS A 170 15.68 12.27 15.27
C LYS A 170 15.00 13.04 14.13
N ILE A 171 13.90 12.53 13.60
CA ILE A 171 13.15 13.25 12.56
C ILE A 171 12.60 14.57 13.12
N ILE A 172 11.98 14.55 14.29
CA ILE A 172 11.38 15.73 14.93
C ILE A 172 12.42 16.83 15.21
N SER A 173 13.66 16.46 15.59
CA SER A 173 14.73 17.44 15.79
C SER A 173 15.25 18.11 14.51
N GLN A 174 14.94 17.57 13.35
CA GLN A 174 15.39 18.06 12.03
C GLN A 174 14.35 18.92 11.28
N ILE A 175 13.16 19.08 11.84
CA ILE A 175 12.03 19.73 11.16
C ILE A 175 11.47 20.90 11.96
N GLU A 176 10.79 21.78 11.24
CA GLU A 176 9.94 22.82 11.83
C GLU A 176 8.48 22.31 11.78
N ILE A 177 7.90 21.95 12.95
CA ILE A 177 6.55 21.39 13.04
C ILE A 177 5.52 22.24 12.31
N LYS A 178 5.59 23.57 12.43
CA LYS A 178 4.67 24.54 11.80
C LYS A 178 4.80 24.60 10.26
N LYS A 179 5.83 24.00 9.71
CA LYS A 179 6.09 23.90 8.26
C LYS A 179 6.09 22.43 7.80
N THR A 180 5.54 21.52 8.60
CA THR A 180 5.51 20.09 8.30
C THR A 180 4.10 19.62 7.99
N LEU A 181 3.95 18.91 6.87
CA LEU A 181 2.74 18.19 6.52
C LEU A 181 2.86 16.75 6.99
N PHE A 182 1.91 16.29 7.79
CA PHE A 182 1.83 14.89 8.25
C PHE A 182 0.79 14.15 7.42
N LEU A 183 1.24 13.15 6.67
CA LEU A 183 0.39 12.27 5.87
C LEU A 183 0.18 10.95 6.62
N ILE A 184 -1.05 10.68 7.06
CA ILE A 184 -1.40 9.44 7.74
C ILE A 184 -2.00 8.50 6.70
N SER A 185 -1.17 7.55 6.26
CA SER A 185 -1.50 6.61 5.17
C SER A 185 -1.94 5.27 5.75
N SER A 186 -3.24 5.03 5.82
CA SER A 186 -3.80 3.77 6.32
C SER A 186 -5.11 3.43 5.61
N LYS A 187 -5.24 2.17 5.21
CA LYS A 187 -6.48 1.65 4.60
C LYS A 187 -7.61 1.53 5.62
N SER A 188 -7.31 1.01 6.81
CA SER A 188 -8.31 0.65 7.83
C SER A 188 -8.31 1.57 9.05
N PHE A 189 -7.26 2.38 9.24
CA PHE A 189 -6.99 3.14 10.46
C PHE A 189 -6.99 2.29 11.74
N LYS A 190 -6.64 0.98 11.61
CA LYS A 190 -6.57 0.02 12.72
C LYS A 190 -5.16 -0.49 12.98
N THR A 191 -4.19 -0.18 12.13
CA THR A 191 -2.79 -0.63 12.27
C THR A 191 -2.15 0.04 13.48
N GLN A 192 -1.69 -0.74 14.44
CA GLN A 192 -1.20 -0.24 15.73
C GLN A 192 -0.04 0.75 15.59
N GLU A 193 0.95 0.43 14.77
CA GLU A 193 2.13 1.29 14.56
C GLU A 193 1.73 2.65 13.99
N THR A 194 0.82 2.66 13.02
CA THR A 194 0.30 3.89 12.45
C THR A 194 -0.45 4.71 13.49
N LEU A 195 -1.28 4.06 14.32
CA LEU A 195 -2.04 4.74 15.38
C LEU A 195 -1.15 5.30 16.49
N VAL A 196 -0.12 4.55 16.92
CA VAL A 196 0.82 5.00 17.96
C VAL A 196 1.58 6.23 17.47
N ASN A 197 2.14 6.18 16.27
CA ASN A 197 2.86 7.30 15.69
C ASN A 197 1.94 8.52 15.47
N THR A 198 0.72 8.28 14.99
CA THR A 198 -0.29 9.35 14.79
C THR A 198 -0.65 10.01 16.11
N LYS A 199 -0.91 9.24 17.18
CA LYS A 199 -1.21 9.77 18.51
C LYS A 199 -0.05 10.62 19.04
N PHE A 200 1.19 10.17 18.85
CA PHE A 200 2.36 10.93 19.24
C PHE A 200 2.40 12.29 18.53
N ILE A 201 2.23 12.32 17.21
CA ILE A 201 2.23 13.56 16.41
C ILE A 201 1.08 14.48 16.83
N ILE A 202 -0.13 13.96 17.03
CA ILE A 202 -1.26 14.75 17.51
C ILE A 202 -0.95 15.38 18.88
N ASN A 203 -0.35 14.62 19.79
CA ASN A 203 0.04 15.15 21.10
C ASN A 203 1.13 16.22 21.00
N LEU A 204 2.05 16.07 20.04
CA LEU A 204 3.06 17.09 19.76
C LEU A 204 2.42 18.38 19.22
N LEU A 205 1.50 18.27 18.28
CA LEU A 205 0.78 19.41 17.70
C LEU A 205 -0.12 20.12 18.73
N LYS A 206 -0.70 19.38 19.67
CA LYS A 206 -1.51 19.95 20.77
C LYS A 206 -0.72 20.85 21.74
N LYS A 207 0.60 20.72 21.79
CA LYS A 207 1.47 21.61 22.61
C LYS A 207 1.69 22.96 21.95
N GLU A 208 1.41 23.09 20.65
CA GLU A 208 1.55 24.35 19.93
C GLU A 208 0.37 25.31 20.20
N LYS A 209 0.64 26.60 20.21
CA LYS A 209 -0.42 27.61 20.25
C LYS A 209 -1.34 27.47 19.03
N ASN A 210 -2.66 27.62 19.20
CA ASN A 210 -3.68 27.41 18.15
C ASN A 210 -3.81 25.97 17.63
N LYS A 211 -3.71 25.00 18.54
CA LYS A 211 -3.72 23.55 18.31
C LYS A 211 -4.83 23.04 17.38
N ASP A 212 -6.07 23.51 17.57
CA ASP A 212 -7.22 22.98 16.79
C ASP A 212 -7.13 23.35 15.30
N LYS A 213 -6.61 24.53 14.98
CA LYS A 213 -6.37 24.97 13.62
C LYS A 213 -5.20 24.22 12.97
N ILE A 214 -4.18 23.90 13.77
CA ILE A 214 -3.00 23.15 13.32
C ILE A 214 -3.37 21.69 13.00
N ILE A 215 -4.15 21.03 13.86
CA ILE A 215 -4.56 19.62 13.63
C ILE A 215 -5.44 19.47 12.39
N LYS A 216 -6.27 20.45 12.07
CA LYS A 216 -7.13 20.39 10.88
C LYS A 216 -6.39 20.60 9.56
N LYS A 217 -5.26 21.29 9.56
CA LYS A 217 -4.52 21.67 8.35
C LYS A 217 -3.17 20.95 8.16
N ASN A 218 -2.59 20.42 9.21
CA ASN A 218 -1.33 19.68 9.17
C ASN A 218 -1.55 18.19 9.42
#